data_235346009e59dac3630d76e8c1a8feef
#
_entry.id   235346009e59dac3630d76e8c1a8feef
#
_cell.length_a   1.000
_cell.length_b   1.000
_cell.length_c   1.000
_cell.angle_alpha   90.00
_cell.angle_beta   90.00
_cell.angle_gamma   90.00
#
_symmetry.space_group_name_H-M   'P 1'
#
loop_
_entity.id
_entity.type
_entity.pdbx_description
1 polymer ?
#
loop_
_entity_poly.entity_id
_entity_poly.type
_entity_poly.pdbx_seq_one_letter_code
_entity_poly.pdbx_strand_id
1 'polypeptide(L)'
;MPRIRCITEMGMGVDVHGRDATKAAKRAVSDAIRHSSLGFVRLFGKTPQDMFVDVTIGVPNPEGVDTSAVAKELPYGTVTVKAVKGGLEIPAESGGDAILIANAAVIVSLDEGK
;
A
#
# COMPACT_ATOMS: atom_id res chain seq x y z
N MET A 1 22.43 8.72 -1.60
CA MET A 1 22.12 8.89 -3.03
C MET A 1 20.70 9.36 -3.22
N PRO A 2 20.44 10.32 -4.09
CA PRO A 2 19.08 10.77 -4.36
C PRO A 2 18.26 9.64 -4.98
N ARG A 3 17.00 9.60 -4.61
CA ARG A 3 16.06 8.68 -5.20
C ARG A 3 15.20 9.41 -6.22
N ILE A 4 14.91 8.74 -7.31
CA ILE A 4 14.00 9.26 -8.33
C ILE A 4 12.71 8.46 -8.25
N ARG A 5 11.60 9.18 -8.07
CA ARG A 5 10.29 8.58 -8.09
C ARG A 5 9.96 8.17 -9.53
N CYS A 6 9.64 6.91 -9.70
CA CYS A 6 9.37 6.34 -11.02
C CYS A 6 7.89 6.06 -11.25
N ILE A 7 7.21 5.53 -10.24
CA ILE A 7 5.80 5.15 -10.35
C ILE A 7 5.09 5.56 -9.08
N THR A 8 3.87 6.06 -9.24
CA THR A 8 2.91 6.25 -8.14
C THR A 8 1.63 5.55 -8.55
N GLU A 9 1.24 4.55 -7.75
CA GLU A 9 -0.02 3.84 -7.95
C GLU A 9 -0.89 4.00 -6.74
N MET A 10 -2.20 4.03 -6.96
CA MET A 10 -3.17 4.15 -5.88
C MET A 10 -4.18 3.03 -5.97
N GLY A 11 -4.67 2.63 -4.82
CA GLY A 11 -5.64 1.56 -4.75
C GLY A 11 -6.55 1.72 -3.56
N MET A 12 -7.62 0.94 -3.56
CA MET A 12 -8.62 0.93 -2.51
C MET A 12 -8.91 -0.49 -2.11
N GLY A 13 -9.09 -0.72 -0.82
CA GLY A 13 -9.49 -2.01 -0.29
C GLY A 13 -10.62 -1.85 0.69
N VAL A 14 -11.46 -2.87 0.77
CA VAL A 14 -12.66 -2.86 1.61
C VAL A 14 -12.67 -4.10 2.47
N ASP A 15 -12.99 -3.93 3.76
CA ASP A 15 -13.36 -5.03 4.63
C ASP A 15 -14.79 -4.80 5.07
N VAL A 16 -15.69 -5.71 4.66
CA VAL A 16 -17.13 -5.52 4.90
C VAL A 16 -17.58 -6.03 6.26
N HIS A 17 -16.79 -6.88 6.90
CA HIS A 17 -17.11 -7.42 8.22
C HIS A 17 -15.86 -7.54 9.07
N GLY A 18 -15.99 -7.27 10.37
CA GLY A 18 -14.93 -7.50 11.34
C GLY A 18 -14.03 -6.30 11.61
N ARG A 19 -14.19 -5.21 10.91
CA ARG A 19 -13.40 -3.97 11.09
C ARG A 19 -11.90 -4.23 11.06
N ASP A 20 -11.46 -5.11 10.18
CA ASP A 20 -10.05 -5.47 10.08
C ASP A 20 -9.30 -4.50 9.19
N ALA A 21 -8.66 -3.51 9.82
CA ALA A 21 -7.92 -2.47 9.10
C ALA A 21 -6.75 -3.05 8.30
N THR A 22 -6.08 -4.07 8.82
CA THR A 22 -4.98 -4.73 8.11
C THR A 22 -5.47 -5.42 6.86
N LYS A 23 -6.62 -6.09 6.94
CA LYS A 23 -7.19 -6.77 5.77
C LYS A 23 -7.58 -5.75 4.69
N ALA A 24 -8.22 -4.65 5.08
CA ALA A 24 -8.57 -3.58 4.15
C ALA A 24 -7.32 -2.99 3.51
N ALA A 25 -6.27 -2.76 4.30
CA ALA A 25 -5.00 -2.22 3.81
C ALA A 25 -4.32 -3.16 2.82
N LYS A 26 -4.30 -4.47 3.10
CA LYS A 26 -3.74 -5.45 2.18
C LYS A 26 -4.46 -5.45 0.84
N ARG A 27 -5.78 -5.35 0.87
CA ARG A 27 -6.58 -5.29 -0.34
C ARG A 27 -6.30 -4.01 -1.13
N ALA A 28 -6.11 -2.89 -0.43
CA ALA A 28 -5.78 -1.63 -1.07
C ALA A 28 -4.42 -1.70 -1.78
N VAL A 29 -3.41 -2.29 -1.14
CA VAL A 29 -2.09 -2.47 -1.75
C VAL A 29 -2.18 -3.42 -2.95
N SER A 30 -2.90 -4.53 -2.80
CA SER A 30 -3.09 -5.48 -3.88
C SER A 30 -3.75 -4.82 -5.09
N ASP A 31 -4.73 -3.97 -4.86
CA ASP A 31 -5.37 -3.20 -5.93
C ASP A 31 -4.37 -2.27 -6.60
N ALA A 32 -3.61 -1.52 -5.81
CA ALA A 32 -2.64 -0.56 -6.34
C ALA A 32 -1.60 -1.22 -7.23
N ILE A 33 -1.01 -2.33 -6.80
CA ILE A 33 0.09 -2.96 -7.54
C ILE A 33 -0.38 -3.65 -8.83
N ARG A 34 -1.67 -3.93 -8.97
CA ARG A 34 -2.19 -4.51 -10.21
C ARG A 34 -2.18 -3.52 -11.36
N HIS A 35 -2.07 -2.24 -11.07
CA HIS A 35 -2.10 -1.19 -12.10
C HIS A 35 -0.73 -0.91 -12.68
N SER A 36 0.33 -1.51 -12.16
CA SER A 36 1.68 -1.18 -12.60
C SER A 36 2.40 -2.37 -13.20
N SER A 37 3.37 -2.05 -14.06
CA SER A 37 4.28 -3.02 -14.64
C SER A 37 5.68 -2.69 -14.13
N LEU A 38 6.43 -3.71 -13.73
CA LEU A 38 7.78 -3.54 -13.24
C LEU A 38 8.84 -3.64 -14.35
N GLY A 39 8.39 -3.76 -15.61
CA GLY A 39 9.32 -3.87 -16.73
C GLY A 39 10.25 -2.68 -16.88
N PHE A 40 9.84 -1.50 -16.38
CA PHE A 40 10.63 -0.27 -16.51
C PHE A 40 12.00 -0.37 -15.85
N VAL A 41 12.17 -1.18 -14.80
CA VAL A 41 13.45 -1.26 -14.10
C VAL A 41 14.57 -1.78 -15.01
N ARG A 42 14.24 -2.62 -15.98
CA ARG A 42 15.22 -3.15 -16.92
C ARG A 42 15.79 -2.06 -17.81
N LEU A 43 14.99 -1.04 -18.10
CA LEU A 43 15.44 0.08 -18.94
C LEU A 43 16.56 0.87 -18.29
N PHE A 44 16.66 0.79 -16.95
CA PHE A 44 17.68 1.49 -16.18
C PHE A 44 18.81 0.56 -15.72
N GLY A 45 18.85 -0.67 -16.22
CA GLY A 45 19.86 -1.64 -15.80
C GLY A 45 19.67 -2.11 -14.37
N LYS A 46 18.45 -2.07 -13.87
CA LYS A 46 18.12 -2.42 -12.49
C LYS A 46 17.28 -3.69 -12.44
N THR A 47 17.14 -4.22 -11.23
CA THR A 47 16.26 -5.35 -10.96
C THR A 47 15.15 -4.91 -10.01
N PRO A 48 14.06 -5.69 -9.89
CA PRO A 48 13.02 -5.35 -8.93
C PRO A 48 13.52 -5.22 -7.49
N GLN A 49 14.59 -5.92 -7.12
CA GLN A 49 15.15 -5.82 -5.77
C GLN A 49 15.84 -4.48 -5.49
N ASP A 50 16.18 -3.74 -6.53
CA ASP A 50 16.79 -2.42 -6.40
C ASP A 50 15.77 -1.33 -6.09
N MET A 51 14.48 -1.65 -6.14
CA MET A 51 13.42 -0.67 -5.90
C MET A 51 13.31 -0.30 -4.43
N PHE A 52 12.94 0.95 -4.19
CA PHE A 52 12.45 1.42 -2.90
C PHE A 52 10.94 1.60 -3.04
N VAL A 53 10.19 0.93 -2.18
CA VAL A 53 8.73 0.91 -2.27
C VAL A 53 8.18 1.52 -0.98
N ASP A 54 7.63 2.72 -1.11
CA ASP A 54 7.04 3.44 0.02
C ASP A 54 5.53 3.38 -0.09
N VAL A 55 4.90 2.82 0.93
CA VAL A 55 3.46 2.62 0.97
C VAL A 55 2.87 3.47 2.08
N THR A 56 1.86 4.25 1.74
CA THR A 56 1.07 4.98 2.72
C THR A 56 -0.35 4.44 2.69
N ILE A 57 -0.84 4.02 3.86
CA ILE A 57 -2.19 3.48 4.00
C ILE A 57 -3.04 4.51 4.73
N GLY A 58 -4.18 4.88 4.16
CA GLY A 58 -5.15 5.72 4.82
C GLY A 58 -6.31 4.87 5.33
N VAL A 59 -6.52 4.85 6.64
CA VAL A 59 -7.63 4.14 7.29
C VAL A 59 -8.14 4.98 8.46
N PRO A 60 -9.41 4.80 8.88
CA PRO A 60 -9.92 5.55 10.03
C PRO A 60 -9.16 5.26 11.32
N ASN A 61 -8.63 4.05 11.47
CA ASN A 61 -7.91 3.61 12.65
C ASN A 61 -6.50 3.13 12.26
N PRO A 62 -5.55 4.05 12.04
CA PRO A 62 -4.22 3.65 11.57
C PRO A 62 -3.46 2.78 12.56
N GLU A 63 -3.73 2.90 13.87
CA GLU A 63 -3.09 2.07 14.89
C GLU A 63 -3.46 0.59 14.74
N GLY A 64 -4.58 0.30 14.09
CA GLY A 64 -5.03 -1.06 13.88
C GLY A 64 -4.35 -1.79 12.73
N VAL A 65 -3.49 -1.11 11.98
CA VAL A 65 -2.83 -1.71 10.83
C VAL A 65 -1.51 -2.36 11.25
N ASP A 66 -1.39 -3.65 10.96
CA ASP A 66 -0.11 -4.36 11.10
C ASP A 66 0.71 -4.08 9.83
N THR A 67 1.60 -3.09 9.92
CA THR A 67 2.38 -2.65 8.77
C THR A 67 3.33 -3.74 8.26
N SER A 68 3.81 -4.62 9.14
CA SER A 68 4.65 -5.75 8.72
C SER A 68 3.87 -6.72 7.86
N ALA A 69 2.62 -6.98 8.20
CA ALA A 69 1.77 -7.87 7.43
C ALA A 69 1.44 -7.25 6.06
N VAL A 70 1.20 -5.94 6.02
CA VAL A 70 0.94 -5.24 4.76
C VAL A 70 2.17 -5.27 3.85
N ALA A 71 3.37 -5.09 4.42
CA ALA A 71 4.61 -5.11 3.65
C ALA A 71 4.81 -6.43 2.91
N LYS A 72 4.30 -7.53 3.46
CA LYS A 72 4.42 -8.84 2.82
C LYS A 72 3.62 -8.98 1.52
N GLU A 73 2.71 -8.05 1.24
CA GLU A 73 2.00 -8.02 -0.03
C GLU A 73 2.89 -7.54 -1.18
N LEU A 74 4.07 -7.02 -0.87
CA LEU A 74 4.99 -6.45 -1.84
C LEU A 74 6.22 -7.35 -1.93
N PRO A 75 6.35 -8.12 -3.02
CA PRO A 75 7.35 -9.18 -3.08
C PRO A 75 8.77 -8.71 -3.38
N TYR A 76 8.96 -7.45 -3.78
CA TYR A 76 10.26 -6.99 -4.26
C TYR A 76 10.66 -5.67 -3.62
N GLY A 77 11.98 -5.49 -3.47
CA GLY A 77 12.56 -4.22 -3.09
C GLY A 77 12.61 -3.98 -1.60
N THR A 78 13.03 -2.79 -1.24
CA THR A 78 13.04 -2.33 0.15
C THR A 78 11.71 -1.64 0.42
N VAL A 79 10.87 -2.27 1.24
CA VAL A 79 9.49 -1.84 1.46
C VAL A 79 9.37 -1.14 2.80
N THR A 80 8.76 0.04 2.79
CA THR A 80 8.42 0.80 3.99
C THR A 80 6.93 1.09 3.95
N VAL A 81 6.21 0.74 5.02
CA VAL A 81 4.77 0.96 5.13
C VAL A 81 4.48 1.85 6.32
N LYS A 82 3.66 2.87 6.09
CA LYS A 82 3.12 3.68 7.19
C LYS A 82 1.61 3.80 7.04
N ALA A 83 0.93 3.92 8.18
CA ALA A 83 -0.52 4.10 8.20
C ALA A 83 -0.83 5.49 8.74
N VAL A 84 -1.76 6.17 8.10
CA VAL A 84 -2.21 7.51 8.48
C VAL A 84 -3.73 7.52 8.52
N LYS A 85 -4.30 8.53 9.13
CA LYS A 85 -5.75 8.67 9.18
C LYS A 85 -6.29 9.00 7.79
N GLY A 86 -7.28 8.24 7.37
CA GLY A 86 -7.91 8.40 6.06
C GLY A 86 -8.95 7.31 5.87
N GLY A 87 -9.29 7.03 4.60
CA GLY A 87 -10.30 6.04 4.29
C GLY A 87 -11.67 6.42 4.82
N LEU A 88 -12.52 5.43 5.00
CA LEU A 88 -13.88 5.63 5.51
C LEU A 88 -14.30 4.47 6.39
N GLU A 89 -15.11 4.75 7.37
CA GLU A 89 -15.80 3.73 8.14
C GLU A 89 -17.29 3.99 8.04
N ILE A 90 -18.05 2.98 7.63
CA ILE A 90 -19.50 3.07 7.53
C ILE A 90 -20.08 2.08 8.51
N PRO A 91 -20.60 2.54 9.66
CA PRO A 91 -21.18 1.64 10.66
C PRO A 91 -22.39 0.90 10.13
N ALA A 92 -22.51 -0.36 10.52
CA ALA A 92 -23.69 -1.14 10.21
C ALA A 92 -24.89 -0.55 10.95
N GLU A 93 -26.06 -0.66 10.37
CA GLU A 93 -27.28 -0.15 10.97
C GLU A 93 -27.53 -0.75 12.35
N SER A 94 -27.17 -2.04 12.52
CA SER A 94 -27.29 -2.74 13.79
C SER A 94 -26.30 -2.27 14.86
N GLY A 95 -25.24 -1.56 14.46
CA GLY A 95 -24.26 -1.02 15.39
C GLY A 95 -23.13 -1.95 15.80
N GLY A 96 -23.18 -3.23 15.42
CA GLY A 96 -22.18 -4.21 15.84
C GLY A 96 -21.01 -4.39 14.90
N ASP A 97 -21.05 -3.79 13.75
CA ASP A 97 -20.03 -4.00 12.71
C ASP A 97 -19.91 -2.73 11.87
N ALA A 98 -19.00 -2.75 10.89
CA ALA A 98 -18.80 -1.63 10.00
C ALA A 98 -18.11 -2.10 8.72
N ILE A 99 -18.29 -1.32 7.68
CA ILE A 99 -17.50 -1.44 6.45
C ILE A 99 -16.31 -0.51 6.60
N LEU A 100 -15.10 -1.04 6.41
CA LEU A 100 -13.88 -0.25 6.40
C LEU A 100 -13.35 -0.12 4.99
N ILE A 101 -13.03 1.10 4.59
CA ILE A 101 -12.40 1.38 3.31
C ILE A 101 -11.02 1.95 3.59
N ALA A 102 -10.00 1.31 3.01
CA ALA A 102 -8.63 1.77 3.08
C ALA A 102 -8.20 2.28 1.71
N ASN A 103 -7.38 3.33 1.70
CA ASN A 103 -6.68 3.79 0.51
C ASN A 103 -5.20 3.45 0.64
N ALA A 104 -4.56 3.17 -0.48
CA ALA A 104 -3.11 2.95 -0.50
C ALA A 104 -2.50 3.80 -1.59
N ALA A 105 -1.37 4.42 -1.27
CA ALA A 105 -0.49 5.02 -2.27
C ALA A 105 0.82 4.25 -2.24
N VAL A 106 1.22 3.73 -3.38
CA VAL A 106 2.45 2.96 -3.54
C VAL A 106 3.38 3.75 -4.44
N ILE A 107 4.51 4.16 -3.89
CA ILE A 107 5.49 4.95 -4.62
C ILE A 107 6.74 4.12 -4.80
N VAL A 108 7.15 3.93 -6.04
CA VAL A 108 8.35 3.17 -6.38
C VAL A 108 9.42 4.14 -6.85
N SER A 109 10.60 4.03 -6.25
CA SER A 109 11.74 4.89 -6.54
C SER A 109 12.98 4.04 -6.77
N LEU A 110 13.94 4.61 -7.49
CA LEU A 110 15.25 4.01 -7.72
C LEU A 110 16.32 5.03 -7.33
N ASP A 111 17.49 4.52 -6.92
CA ASP A 111 18.63 5.39 -6.67
C ASP A 111 19.16 5.92 -7.99
N GLU A 112 19.37 7.22 -8.05
CA GLU A 112 19.99 7.88 -9.19
C GLU A 112 21.47 7.55 -9.23
N GLY A 113 22.01 7.31 -10.41
CA GLY A 113 23.44 7.11 -10.61
C GLY A 113 23.97 5.73 -10.26
N LYS A 114 23.10 4.75 -10.13
CA LYS A 114 23.53 3.37 -9.82
C LYS A 114 23.34 2.42 -10.97
#